data_1753c57c88ea3f768f534e2fe4ec5ac5
#
_entry.id   1753c57c88ea3f768f534e2fe4ec5ac5
#
_cell.length_a   1.000
_cell.length_b   1.000
_cell.length_c   1.000
_cell.angle_alpha   90.00
_cell.angle_beta   90.00
_cell.angle_gamma   90.00
#
_symmetry.space_group_name_H-M   'P 1'
#
loop_
_entity.id
_entity.type
_entity.pdbx_description
1 polymer ?
#
loop_
_entity_poly.entity_id
_entity_poly.type
_entity_poly.pdbx_seq_one_letter_code
_entity_poly.pdbx_strand_id
1 'polypeptide(L)'
;MSERIQKLIANAGYGSRRWAERLIEQGRISINNQEAKLGDKAIIQDKVTIDGRLIDLGRYSEEETKVLILNKQAGVICSNKDEEGRQSVFEYLPENTRWVMVGRLDLNTSGLLLFTNNGDLANKLMHPSSEIDREYAVRVLGKVEEEHIKKLTNGIELEDGFAKFHRVTLGGGEGANRWYHVVVREGRKREVRRLWEALDFKVSRLIRTRFSDIRLPEKLRSNQSEYLKPKQVQALLKSVNL
;
A
#
# COMPACT_ATOMS: atom_id res chain seq x y z
N MET A 1 12.34 2.35 -23.09
CA MET A 1 12.53 3.63 -22.33
C MET A 1 13.62 3.43 -21.31
N SER A 2 14.44 4.47 -21.05
CA SER A 2 15.46 4.41 -20.01
C SER A 2 14.85 4.74 -18.63
N GLU A 3 15.19 3.94 -17.63
CA GLU A 3 14.75 4.07 -16.25
C GLU A 3 15.95 4.08 -15.29
N ARG A 4 15.74 4.57 -14.06
CA ARG A 4 16.80 4.52 -13.04
C ARG A 4 17.20 3.07 -12.79
N ILE A 5 18.51 2.81 -12.76
CA ILE A 5 19.04 1.44 -12.66
C ILE A 5 18.54 0.69 -11.43
N GLN A 6 18.43 1.35 -10.25
CA GLN A 6 17.87 0.72 -9.05
C GLN A 6 16.39 0.30 -9.21
N LYS A 7 15.62 1.00 -10.09
CA LYS A 7 14.24 0.60 -10.41
C LYS A 7 14.23 -0.67 -11.24
N LEU A 8 15.07 -0.74 -12.29
CA LEU A 8 15.17 -1.92 -13.16
C LEU A 8 15.62 -3.16 -12.38
N ILE A 9 16.69 -3.05 -11.58
CA ILE A 9 17.18 -4.13 -10.71
C ILE A 9 16.07 -4.62 -9.77
N ALA A 10 15.33 -3.66 -9.19
CA ALA A 10 14.23 -4.00 -8.31
C ALA A 10 13.08 -4.66 -9.07
N ASN A 11 12.71 -4.20 -10.26
CA ASN A 11 11.68 -4.82 -11.10
C ASN A 11 12.07 -6.22 -11.56
N ALA A 12 13.34 -6.45 -11.86
CA ALA A 12 13.89 -7.76 -12.19
C ALA A 12 14.03 -8.72 -10.98
N GLY A 13 13.61 -8.30 -9.77
CA GLY A 13 13.51 -9.18 -8.61
C GLY A 13 14.81 -9.44 -7.84
N TYR A 14 15.92 -8.79 -8.16
CA TYR A 14 17.20 -9.00 -7.49
C TYR A 14 17.26 -8.40 -6.08
N GLY A 15 16.43 -7.38 -5.79
CA GLY A 15 16.36 -6.77 -4.47
C GLY A 15 15.46 -5.56 -4.41
N SER A 16 15.45 -4.82 -3.30
CA SER A 16 14.71 -3.56 -3.20
C SER A 16 15.48 -2.41 -3.89
N ARG A 17 14.79 -1.32 -4.26
CA ARG A 17 15.46 -0.10 -4.80
C ARG A 17 16.55 0.40 -3.86
N ARG A 18 16.28 0.49 -2.56
CA ARG A 18 17.26 0.91 -1.53
C ARG A 18 18.44 -0.07 -1.39
N TRP A 19 18.19 -1.35 -1.59
CA TRP A 19 19.28 -2.34 -1.62
C TRP A 19 20.18 -2.10 -2.83
N ALA A 20 19.61 -1.90 -4.01
CA ALA A 20 20.37 -1.58 -5.22
C ALA A 20 21.14 -0.25 -5.09
N GLU A 21 20.55 0.79 -4.51
CA GLU A 21 21.21 2.07 -4.22
C GLU A 21 22.46 1.86 -3.35
N ARG A 22 22.36 1.09 -2.27
CA ARG A 22 23.53 0.75 -1.44
C ARG A 22 24.63 0.01 -2.20
N LEU A 23 24.27 -0.89 -3.11
CA LEU A 23 25.27 -1.57 -3.95
C LEU A 23 25.94 -0.62 -4.95
N ILE A 24 25.18 0.35 -5.48
CA ILE A 24 25.73 1.41 -6.34
C ILE A 24 26.76 2.24 -5.56
N GLU A 25 26.40 2.69 -4.35
CA GLU A 25 27.29 3.46 -3.46
C GLU A 25 28.57 2.69 -3.08
N GLN A 26 28.50 1.36 -3.08
CA GLN A 26 29.64 0.46 -2.81
C GLN A 26 30.45 0.12 -4.06
N GLY A 27 30.13 0.68 -5.24
CA GLY A 27 30.81 0.37 -6.50
C GLY A 27 30.60 -1.07 -7.01
N ARG A 28 29.54 -1.76 -6.55
CA ARG A 28 29.30 -3.19 -6.83
C ARG A 28 28.38 -3.42 -8.03
N ILE A 29 27.89 -2.35 -8.67
CA ILE A 29 27.05 -2.42 -9.88
C ILE A 29 27.77 -1.76 -11.04
N SER A 30 27.75 -2.41 -12.22
CA SER A 30 28.20 -1.79 -13.45
C SER A 30 27.13 -1.83 -14.53
N ILE A 31 27.15 -0.83 -15.41
CA ILE A 31 26.32 -0.71 -16.61
C ILE A 31 27.26 -0.64 -17.80
N ASN A 32 27.16 -1.58 -18.75
CA ASN A 32 28.01 -1.64 -19.95
C ASN A 32 29.53 -1.53 -19.63
N ASN A 33 29.98 -2.26 -18.59
CA ASN A 33 31.33 -2.27 -18.07
C ASN A 33 31.81 -0.96 -17.40
N GLN A 34 30.93 -0.01 -17.12
CA GLN A 34 31.25 1.20 -16.35
C GLN A 34 30.58 1.12 -14.98
N GLU A 35 31.29 1.56 -13.94
CA GLU A 35 30.73 1.62 -12.59
C GLU A 35 29.52 2.55 -12.53
N ALA A 36 28.40 2.02 -12.03
CA ALA A 36 27.16 2.77 -11.92
C ALA A 36 27.20 3.77 -10.77
N LYS A 37 26.56 4.95 -10.97
CA LYS A 37 26.40 6.00 -9.98
C LYS A 37 24.92 6.18 -9.62
N LEU A 38 24.65 6.76 -8.44
CA LEU A 38 23.29 7.10 -8.05
C LEU A 38 22.67 8.07 -9.07
N GLY A 39 21.51 7.69 -9.59
CA GLY A 39 20.79 8.46 -10.60
C GLY A 39 20.97 7.97 -12.03
N ASP A 40 21.94 7.09 -12.28
CA ASP A 40 22.16 6.50 -13.60
C ASP A 40 20.91 5.77 -14.10
N LYS A 41 20.74 5.84 -15.42
CA LYS A 41 19.64 5.21 -16.13
C LYS A 41 20.17 4.12 -17.05
N ALA A 42 19.37 3.09 -17.20
CA ALA A 42 19.64 2.00 -18.13
C ALA A 42 18.37 1.60 -18.89
N ILE A 43 18.51 0.79 -19.93
CA ILE A 43 17.43 0.08 -20.59
C ILE A 43 17.54 -1.43 -20.30
N ILE A 44 16.49 -2.18 -20.56
CA ILE A 44 16.45 -3.63 -20.29
C ILE A 44 17.57 -4.39 -21.03
N GLN A 45 17.98 -3.89 -22.19
CA GLN A 45 19.01 -4.49 -23.05
C GLN A 45 20.45 -4.18 -22.59
N ASP A 46 20.65 -3.25 -21.65
CA ASP A 46 21.98 -2.93 -21.16
C ASP A 46 22.56 -4.10 -20.36
N LYS A 47 23.87 -4.28 -20.50
CA LYS A 47 24.63 -5.28 -19.74
C LYS A 47 24.88 -4.75 -18.33
N VAL A 48 24.11 -5.24 -17.36
CA VAL A 48 24.26 -4.86 -15.95
C VAL A 48 24.84 -5.99 -15.15
N THR A 49 25.82 -5.69 -14.33
CA THR A 49 26.41 -6.67 -13.41
C THR A 49 26.25 -6.26 -11.95
N ILE A 50 26.11 -7.24 -11.08
CA ILE A 50 26.19 -7.11 -9.63
C ILE A 50 27.32 -8.01 -9.16
N ASP A 51 28.33 -7.46 -8.49
CA ASP A 51 29.55 -8.19 -8.08
C ASP A 51 30.22 -8.91 -9.24
N GLY A 52 30.26 -8.29 -10.40
CA GLY A 52 30.84 -8.87 -11.64
C GLY A 52 29.98 -9.95 -12.32
N ARG A 53 28.82 -10.32 -11.76
CA ARG A 53 27.90 -11.29 -12.34
C ARG A 53 26.83 -10.60 -13.16
N LEU A 54 26.68 -10.99 -14.42
CA LEU A 54 25.66 -10.48 -15.32
C LEU A 54 24.24 -10.78 -14.75
N ILE A 55 23.36 -9.81 -14.77
CA ILE A 55 21.98 -9.97 -14.36
C ILE A 55 21.03 -9.71 -15.53
N ASP A 56 19.88 -10.37 -15.53
CA ASP A 56 18.82 -10.19 -16.52
C ASP A 56 17.79 -9.17 -16.01
N LEU A 57 17.83 -7.97 -16.56
CA LEU A 57 16.87 -6.91 -16.23
C LEU A 57 15.47 -7.18 -16.79
N GLY A 58 15.36 -8.03 -17.82
CA GLY A 58 14.10 -8.39 -18.47
C GLY A 58 13.36 -9.55 -17.81
N ARG A 59 13.91 -10.17 -16.78
CA ARG A 59 13.42 -11.42 -16.17
C ARG A 59 11.92 -11.48 -15.90
N TYR A 60 11.28 -10.37 -15.61
CA TYR A 60 9.83 -10.27 -15.35
C TYR A 60 9.13 -9.22 -16.22
N SER A 61 9.78 -8.76 -17.30
CA SER A 61 9.22 -7.69 -18.16
C SER A 61 7.98 -8.12 -18.94
N GLU A 62 7.81 -9.40 -19.20
CA GLU A 62 6.67 -9.99 -19.92
C GLU A 62 5.63 -10.59 -18.99
N GLU A 63 5.85 -10.55 -17.66
CA GLU A 63 4.85 -11.07 -16.75
C GLU A 63 3.57 -10.23 -16.75
N GLU A 64 2.44 -10.89 -16.88
CA GLU A 64 1.13 -10.27 -16.72
C GLU A 64 1.02 -9.61 -15.33
N THR A 65 0.43 -8.42 -15.29
CA THR A 65 0.19 -7.73 -14.01
C THR A 65 -0.77 -8.54 -13.15
N LYS A 66 -0.29 -8.98 -12.00
CA LYS A 66 -1.07 -9.67 -10.98
C LYS A 66 -1.35 -8.73 -9.81
N VAL A 67 -2.56 -8.79 -9.30
CA VAL A 67 -2.94 -8.11 -8.05
C VAL A 67 -3.54 -9.14 -7.11
N LEU A 68 -3.09 -9.09 -5.87
CA LEU A 68 -3.54 -9.97 -4.80
C LEU A 68 -4.10 -9.12 -3.68
N ILE A 69 -5.21 -9.53 -3.10
CA ILE A 69 -5.78 -8.95 -1.89
C ILE A 69 -5.54 -9.85 -0.69
N LEU A 70 -5.27 -9.24 0.44
CA LEU A 70 -5.13 -9.90 1.75
C LEU A 70 -6.11 -9.26 2.72
N ASN A 71 -6.85 -10.08 3.47
CA ASN A 71 -7.59 -9.61 4.65
C ASN A 71 -6.64 -9.61 5.86
N LYS A 72 -5.91 -8.52 6.04
CA LYS A 72 -4.94 -8.40 7.14
C LYS A 72 -5.61 -8.44 8.50
N GLN A 73 -5.14 -9.26 9.40
CA GLN A 73 -5.53 -9.26 10.81
C GLN A 73 -4.84 -8.12 11.59
N ALA A 74 -5.48 -7.62 12.64
CA ALA A 74 -4.81 -6.74 13.61
C ALA A 74 -3.72 -7.53 14.35
N GLY A 75 -2.60 -6.87 14.65
CA GLY A 75 -1.42 -7.51 15.27
C GLY A 75 -0.37 -8.01 14.26
N VAL A 76 -0.71 -8.13 12.96
CA VAL A 76 0.23 -8.45 11.87
C VAL A 76 0.87 -7.17 11.34
N ILE A 77 2.18 -7.17 11.08
CA ILE A 77 2.91 -5.99 10.60
C ILE A 77 2.97 -5.91 9.07
N CYS A 78 3.02 -4.67 8.55
CA CYS A 78 3.26 -4.35 7.14
C CYS A 78 4.75 -4.05 6.87
N SER A 79 5.63 -5.01 7.19
CA SER A 79 7.09 -4.90 7.01
C SER A 79 7.70 -6.26 6.71
N ASN A 80 8.76 -6.30 5.91
CA ASN A 80 9.58 -7.51 5.69
C ASN A 80 10.58 -7.78 6.83
N LYS A 81 10.82 -6.78 7.69
CA LYS A 81 11.73 -6.89 8.82
C LYS A 81 10.99 -6.47 10.08
N ASP A 82 11.07 -7.30 11.09
CA ASP A 82 10.59 -7.01 12.42
C ASP A 82 11.63 -7.43 13.45
N GLU A 83 11.97 -6.53 14.34
CA GLU A 83 12.93 -6.77 15.42
C GLU A 83 12.27 -7.45 16.64
N GLU A 84 10.94 -7.41 16.71
CA GLU A 84 10.15 -7.96 17.82
C GLU A 84 9.56 -9.36 17.49
N GLY A 85 9.87 -9.93 16.32
CA GLY A 85 9.41 -11.27 15.92
C GLY A 85 7.91 -11.38 15.64
N ARG A 86 7.23 -10.27 15.31
CA ARG A 86 5.81 -10.29 14.95
C ARG A 86 5.60 -10.85 13.55
N GLN A 87 4.48 -11.51 13.34
CA GLN A 87 4.11 -12.00 12.01
C GLN A 87 3.99 -10.88 10.98
N SER A 88 4.54 -11.10 9.80
CA SER A 88 4.50 -10.19 8.67
C SER A 88 3.37 -10.53 7.70
N VAL A 89 2.78 -9.51 7.06
CA VAL A 89 1.81 -9.71 5.97
C VAL A 89 2.37 -10.54 4.82
N PHE A 90 3.68 -10.55 4.62
CA PHE A 90 4.34 -11.30 3.54
C PHE A 90 4.31 -12.81 3.76
N GLU A 91 4.15 -13.30 4.98
CA GLU A 91 4.03 -14.73 5.30
C GLU A 91 2.71 -15.35 4.77
N TYR A 92 1.73 -14.52 4.46
CA TYR A 92 0.43 -14.94 3.94
C TYR A 92 0.29 -14.80 2.42
N LEU A 93 1.39 -14.49 1.73
CA LEU A 93 1.40 -14.33 0.28
C LEU A 93 1.97 -15.57 -0.40
N PRO A 94 1.52 -15.88 -1.63
CA PRO A 94 2.12 -16.95 -2.42
C PRO A 94 3.61 -16.70 -2.65
N GLU A 95 4.40 -17.76 -2.52
CA GLU A 95 5.81 -17.77 -2.88
C GLU A 95 5.99 -17.64 -4.40
N ASN A 96 7.23 -17.45 -4.86
CA ASN A 96 7.62 -17.36 -6.28
C ASN A 96 7.12 -16.13 -7.05
N THR A 97 6.53 -15.15 -6.38
CA THR A 97 6.21 -13.84 -6.97
C THR A 97 6.74 -12.74 -6.08
N ARG A 98 7.41 -11.75 -6.68
CA ARG A 98 7.82 -10.57 -5.95
C ARG A 98 6.63 -9.64 -5.75
N TRP A 99 6.15 -9.58 -4.53
CA TRP A 99 5.03 -8.72 -4.17
C TRP A 99 5.48 -7.33 -3.72
N VAL A 100 4.86 -6.31 -4.28
CA VAL A 100 4.94 -4.91 -3.86
C VAL A 100 3.62 -4.57 -3.16
N MET A 101 3.71 -4.17 -1.91
CA MET A 101 2.55 -3.79 -1.11
C MET A 101 2.02 -2.41 -1.54
N VAL A 102 0.72 -2.29 -1.76
CA VAL A 102 0.05 -1.04 -2.10
C VAL A 102 -0.42 -0.32 -0.83
N GLY A 103 0.43 0.54 -0.32
CA GLY A 103 0.24 1.22 0.95
C GLY A 103 0.46 0.30 2.16
N ARG A 104 0.04 0.76 3.31
CA ARG A 104 0.16 0.02 4.57
C ARG A 104 -1.11 0.15 5.39
N LEU A 105 -1.29 -0.76 6.33
CA LEU A 105 -2.20 -0.63 7.46
C LEU A 105 -1.38 -0.65 8.75
N ASP A 106 -1.81 0.14 9.74
CA ASP A 106 -1.18 0.14 11.06
C ASP A 106 -1.34 -1.23 11.73
N LEU A 107 -0.54 -1.50 12.77
CA LEU A 107 -0.56 -2.76 13.53
C LEU A 107 -1.99 -3.12 13.99
N ASN A 108 -2.70 -2.15 14.57
CA ASN A 108 -4.05 -2.31 15.11
C ASN A 108 -5.18 -2.03 14.09
N THR A 109 -4.86 -2.03 12.80
CA THR A 109 -5.83 -1.88 11.71
C THR A 109 -5.91 -3.18 10.93
N SER A 110 -7.11 -3.64 10.65
CA SER A 110 -7.37 -4.85 9.87
C SER A 110 -8.02 -4.55 8.53
N GLY A 111 -8.26 -5.60 7.74
CA GLY A 111 -9.02 -5.55 6.50
C GLY A 111 -8.17 -5.54 5.24
N LEU A 112 -8.70 -4.97 4.19
CA LEU A 112 -8.21 -5.07 2.82
C LEU A 112 -6.81 -4.47 2.64
N LEU A 113 -5.84 -5.27 2.23
CA LEU A 113 -4.52 -4.84 1.81
C LEU A 113 -4.22 -5.43 0.43
N LEU A 114 -3.70 -4.59 -0.48
CA LEU A 114 -3.41 -4.98 -1.85
C LEU A 114 -1.90 -5.18 -2.04
N PHE A 115 -1.56 -6.13 -2.90
CA PHE A 115 -0.21 -6.40 -3.37
C PHE A 115 -0.22 -6.58 -4.88
N THR A 116 0.86 -6.22 -5.54
CA THR A 116 1.02 -6.42 -6.98
C THR A 116 2.47 -6.75 -7.32
N ASN A 117 2.69 -7.46 -8.44
CA ASN A 117 4.03 -7.63 -9.02
C ASN A 117 4.46 -6.41 -9.85
N ASN A 118 3.54 -5.49 -10.16
CA ASN A 118 3.79 -4.29 -10.95
C ASN A 118 4.09 -3.08 -10.04
N GLY A 119 5.36 -2.68 -9.98
CA GLY A 119 5.81 -1.56 -9.12
C GLY A 119 5.28 -0.19 -9.57
N ASP A 120 4.96 -0.01 -10.85
CA ASP A 120 4.42 1.26 -11.35
C ASP A 120 2.93 1.39 -10.98
N LEU A 121 2.17 0.30 -11.08
CA LEU A 121 0.80 0.24 -10.57
C LEU A 121 0.77 0.56 -9.07
N ALA A 122 1.64 -0.10 -8.27
CA ALA A 122 1.72 0.16 -6.83
C ALA A 122 2.02 1.63 -6.53
N ASN A 123 3.00 2.20 -7.23
CA ASN A 123 3.38 3.61 -7.05
C ASN A 123 2.23 4.56 -7.37
N LYS A 124 1.57 4.39 -8.51
CA LYS A 124 0.44 5.23 -8.92
C LYS A 124 -0.75 5.11 -7.98
N LEU A 125 -1.10 3.90 -7.53
CA LEU A 125 -2.18 3.68 -6.56
C LEU A 125 -1.90 4.30 -5.17
N MET A 126 -0.64 4.45 -4.81
CA MET A 126 -0.25 5.06 -3.53
C MET A 126 -0.07 6.57 -3.61
N HIS A 127 0.18 7.13 -4.80
CA HIS A 127 0.52 8.53 -4.95
C HIS A 127 -0.66 9.42 -4.53
N PRO A 128 -0.43 10.47 -3.73
CA PRO A 128 -1.50 11.35 -3.25
C PRO A 128 -2.33 11.99 -4.37
N SER A 129 -1.68 12.36 -5.50
CA SER A 129 -2.36 12.95 -6.65
C SER A 129 -3.36 12.03 -7.37
N SER A 130 -3.34 10.73 -7.07
CA SER A 130 -4.30 9.79 -7.63
C SER A 130 -5.64 9.81 -6.89
N GLU A 131 -5.72 10.48 -5.76
CA GLU A 131 -6.95 10.67 -4.95
C GLU A 131 -7.81 9.41 -4.78
N ILE A 132 -7.15 8.25 -4.64
CA ILE A 132 -7.83 6.96 -4.55
C ILE A 132 -8.63 6.86 -3.26
N ASP A 133 -9.93 6.59 -3.40
CA ASP A 133 -10.82 6.35 -2.26
C ASP A 133 -10.38 5.16 -1.43
N ARG A 134 -10.28 5.35 -0.12
CA ARG A 134 -10.06 4.31 0.88
C ARG A 134 -11.19 4.36 1.88
N GLU A 135 -12.01 3.32 1.93
CA GLU A 135 -13.15 3.23 2.83
C GLU A 135 -12.82 2.36 4.03
N TYR A 136 -13.21 2.85 5.20
CA TYR A 136 -13.00 2.15 6.47
C TYR A 136 -14.31 2.02 7.22
N ALA A 137 -14.52 0.85 7.84
CA ALA A 137 -15.45 0.69 8.94
C ALA A 137 -14.73 1.02 10.24
N VAL A 138 -15.26 1.98 10.98
CA VAL A 138 -14.66 2.54 12.19
C VAL A 138 -15.63 2.34 13.34
N ARG A 139 -15.20 1.67 14.41
CA ARG A 139 -15.98 1.58 15.65
C ARG A 139 -15.53 2.63 16.63
N VAL A 140 -16.40 3.60 16.87
CA VAL A 140 -16.15 4.78 17.70
C VAL A 140 -16.87 4.63 19.03
N LEU A 141 -16.18 4.96 20.12
CA LEU A 141 -16.74 5.05 21.46
C LEU A 141 -17.22 6.49 21.71
N GLY A 142 -18.46 6.64 22.11
CA GLY A 142 -19.10 7.92 22.44
C GLY A 142 -20.31 8.24 21.56
N LYS A 143 -21.03 9.29 21.94
CA LYS A 143 -22.21 9.78 21.21
C LYS A 143 -21.75 10.77 20.15
N VAL A 144 -21.67 10.34 18.90
CA VAL A 144 -21.36 11.20 17.75
C VAL A 144 -22.65 11.89 17.30
N GLU A 145 -22.64 13.20 17.27
CA GLU A 145 -23.75 14.05 16.84
C GLU A 145 -23.50 14.59 15.42
N GLU A 146 -24.53 15.17 14.81
CA GLU A 146 -24.44 15.67 13.43
C GLU A 146 -23.39 16.77 13.26
N GLU A 147 -23.19 17.61 14.27
CA GLU A 147 -22.17 18.66 14.26
C GLU A 147 -20.73 18.08 14.20
N HIS A 148 -20.48 16.94 14.87
CA HIS A 148 -19.19 16.27 14.80
C HIS A 148 -18.94 15.74 13.39
N ILE A 149 -19.97 15.15 12.75
CA ILE A 149 -19.89 14.69 11.36
C ILE A 149 -19.62 15.86 10.41
N LYS A 150 -20.28 17.01 10.61
CA LYS A 150 -20.02 18.23 9.82
C LYS A 150 -18.58 18.70 9.97
N LYS A 151 -18.02 18.75 11.19
CA LYS A 151 -16.62 19.10 11.43
C LYS A 151 -15.68 18.14 10.71
N LEU A 152 -15.90 16.82 10.83
CA LEU A 152 -15.08 15.79 10.19
C LEU A 152 -15.11 15.85 8.66
N THR A 153 -16.23 16.26 8.06
CA THR A 153 -16.38 16.36 6.60
C THR A 153 -15.95 17.72 6.06
N ASN A 154 -16.11 18.80 6.82
CA ASN A 154 -15.57 20.11 6.47
C ASN A 154 -14.05 20.15 6.58
N GLY A 155 -13.49 19.42 7.56
CA GLY A 155 -12.07 19.22 7.80
C GLY A 155 -11.59 19.82 9.11
N ILE A 156 -10.50 19.28 9.58
CA ILE A 156 -9.85 19.60 10.86
C ILE A 156 -8.36 19.80 10.60
N GLU A 157 -7.77 20.81 11.24
CA GLU A 157 -6.33 20.99 11.25
C GLU A 157 -5.69 19.96 12.17
N LEU A 158 -4.84 19.12 11.62
CA LEU A 158 -4.01 18.15 12.35
C LEU A 158 -2.58 18.67 12.38
N GLU A 159 -1.71 18.05 13.18
CA GLU A 159 -0.28 18.44 13.31
C GLU A 159 0.47 18.48 11.97
N ASP A 160 0.06 17.68 10.99
CA ASP A 160 0.65 17.56 9.65
C ASP A 160 -0.21 18.20 8.55
N GLY A 161 -1.11 19.11 8.93
CA GLY A 161 -1.94 19.94 8.07
C GLY A 161 -3.39 19.47 7.99
N PHE A 162 -4.17 20.19 7.22
CA PHE A 162 -5.62 20.01 7.09
C PHE A 162 -5.98 18.62 6.56
N ALA A 163 -6.97 17.97 7.20
CA ALA A 163 -7.46 16.64 6.86
C ALA A 163 -8.98 16.55 7.01
N LYS A 164 -9.63 15.70 6.22
CA LYS A 164 -11.08 15.49 6.29
C LYS A 164 -11.50 14.09 5.85
N PHE A 165 -12.69 13.68 6.25
CA PHE A 165 -13.38 12.60 5.58
C PHE A 165 -14.16 13.14 4.37
N HIS A 166 -14.03 12.49 3.24
CA HIS A 166 -14.85 12.79 2.05
C HIS A 166 -16.29 12.30 2.20
N ARG A 167 -16.50 11.33 3.08
CA ARG A 167 -17.82 10.81 3.43
C ARG A 167 -17.79 10.18 4.82
N VAL A 168 -18.86 10.37 5.58
CA VAL A 168 -19.14 9.67 6.84
C VAL A 168 -20.57 9.19 6.80
N THR A 169 -20.81 7.91 7.02
CA THR A 169 -22.15 7.33 7.12
C THR A 169 -22.26 6.44 8.35
N LEU A 170 -23.42 6.45 9.01
CA LEU A 170 -23.68 5.55 10.13
C LEU A 170 -23.78 4.11 9.62
N GLY A 171 -23.00 3.21 10.23
CA GLY A 171 -22.93 1.78 9.89
C GLY A 171 -23.71 0.88 10.86
N GLY A 172 -24.38 1.49 11.86
CA GLY A 172 -25.15 0.76 12.87
C GLY A 172 -24.41 0.58 14.20
N GLY A 173 -24.92 -0.30 15.05
CA GLY A 173 -24.44 -0.53 16.42
C GLY A 173 -25.34 0.10 17.46
N GLU A 174 -25.31 -0.46 18.68
CA GLU A 174 -26.10 0.00 19.83
C GLU A 174 -25.20 0.46 20.98
N GLY A 175 -25.76 1.30 21.85
CA GLY A 175 -25.08 1.77 23.05
C GLY A 175 -23.93 2.74 22.76
N ALA A 176 -22.87 2.64 23.55
CA ALA A 176 -21.73 3.56 23.53
C ALA A 176 -20.77 3.35 22.36
N ASN A 177 -20.84 2.22 21.67
CA ASN A 177 -19.97 1.89 20.53
C ASN A 177 -20.81 1.82 19.25
N ARG A 178 -20.56 2.73 18.31
CA ARG A 178 -21.23 2.78 17.01
C ARG A 178 -20.25 2.62 15.87
N TRP A 179 -20.71 1.99 14.80
CA TRP A 179 -19.94 1.85 13.57
C TRP A 179 -20.25 3.00 12.62
N TYR A 180 -19.20 3.47 11.97
CA TYR A 180 -19.27 4.46 10.89
C TYR A 180 -18.47 3.96 9.70
N HIS A 181 -18.96 4.23 8.49
CA HIS A 181 -18.18 4.07 7.28
C HIS A 181 -17.63 5.43 6.87
N VAL A 182 -16.33 5.52 6.72
CA VAL A 182 -15.64 6.75 6.36
C VAL A 182 -14.80 6.56 5.10
N VAL A 183 -14.69 7.62 4.28
CA VAL A 183 -13.85 7.63 3.09
C VAL A 183 -12.79 8.71 3.24
N VAL A 184 -11.53 8.32 3.02
CA VAL A 184 -10.38 9.22 2.87
C VAL A 184 -9.73 9.00 1.52
N ARG A 185 -9.04 10.02 0.97
CA ARG A 185 -8.28 9.94 -0.28
C ARG A 185 -6.78 10.01 -0.06
N GLU A 186 -6.37 10.42 1.10
CA GLU A 186 -5.00 10.44 1.55
C GLU A 186 -4.64 9.16 2.32
N GLY A 187 -3.40 9.02 2.72
CA GLY A 187 -2.91 7.86 3.45
C GLY A 187 -1.89 8.27 4.50
N ARG A 188 -2.13 9.40 5.20
CA ARG A 188 -1.25 9.87 6.27
C ARG A 188 -1.24 8.85 7.42
N LYS A 189 -0.17 8.89 8.20
CA LYS A 189 -0.03 8.01 9.36
C LYS A 189 -1.21 8.19 10.32
N ARG A 190 -1.95 7.12 10.58
CA ARG A 190 -3.10 7.08 11.51
C ARG A 190 -4.20 8.13 11.23
N GLU A 191 -4.34 8.61 9.99
CA GLU A 191 -5.23 9.72 9.61
C GLU A 191 -6.65 9.52 10.11
N VAL A 192 -7.27 8.37 9.84
CA VAL A 192 -8.64 8.07 10.28
C VAL A 192 -8.77 8.15 11.81
N ARG A 193 -7.80 7.63 12.55
CA ARG A 193 -7.83 7.69 14.03
C ARG A 193 -7.66 9.11 14.54
N ARG A 194 -6.70 9.86 13.99
CA ARG A 194 -6.42 11.26 14.40
C ARG A 194 -7.60 12.19 14.14
N LEU A 195 -8.33 12.01 13.05
CA LEU A 195 -9.55 12.79 12.77
C LEU A 195 -10.60 12.58 13.85
N TRP A 196 -10.84 11.35 14.31
CA TRP A 196 -11.75 11.09 15.41
C TRP A 196 -11.19 11.56 16.77
N GLU A 197 -9.90 11.34 17.01
CA GLU A 197 -9.17 11.75 18.23
C GLU A 197 -9.17 13.28 18.39
N ALA A 198 -9.16 14.06 17.30
CA ALA A 198 -9.26 15.52 17.31
C ALA A 198 -10.62 16.06 17.81
N LEU A 199 -11.62 15.21 17.89
CA LEU A 199 -12.94 15.50 18.49
C LEU A 199 -13.17 14.68 19.76
N ASP A 200 -12.10 14.23 20.44
CA ASP A 200 -12.12 13.46 21.69
C ASP A 200 -12.81 12.09 21.59
N PHE A 201 -12.98 11.57 20.36
CA PHE A 201 -13.52 10.23 20.15
C PHE A 201 -12.43 9.16 20.08
N LYS A 202 -12.67 8.04 20.76
CA LYS A 202 -11.77 6.88 20.75
C LYS A 202 -12.19 5.85 19.70
N VAL A 203 -11.28 5.52 18.78
CA VAL A 203 -11.48 4.45 17.79
C VAL A 203 -11.06 3.11 18.38
N SER A 204 -12.04 2.25 18.66
CA SER A 204 -11.83 0.92 19.24
C SER A 204 -11.51 -0.16 18.19
N ARG A 205 -12.08 -0.05 16.97
CA ARG A 205 -11.78 -0.93 15.82
C ARG A 205 -11.70 -0.12 14.53
N LEU A 206 -10.80 -0.53 13.64
CA LEU A 206 -10.61 0.08 12.33
C LEU A 206 -10.36 -1.01 11.31
N ILE A 207 -11.20 -1.07 10.28
CA ILE A 207 -11.16 -2.11 9.25
C ILE A 207 -11.22 -1.42 7.89
N ARG A 208 -10.21 -1.59 7.03
CA ARG A 208 -10.32 -1.10 5.66
C ARG A 208 -11.19 -2.06 4.85
N THR A 209 -12.32 -1.57 4.36
CA THR A 209 -13.34 -2.36 3.65
C THR A 209 -13.25 -2.20 2.13
N ARG A 210 -12.66 -1.08 1.63
CA ARG A 210 -12.53 -0.82 0.20
C ARG A 210 -11.27 -0.01 -0.09
N PHE A 211 -10.68 -0.27 -1.25
CA PHE A 211 -9.59 0.51 -1.85
C PHE A 211 -9.89 0.66 -3.35
N SER A 212 -10.03 1.89 -3.86
CA SER A 212 -10.61 2.12 -5.19
C SER A 212 -11.97 1.40 -5.32
N ASP A 213 -12.17 0.65 -6.38
CA ASP A 213 -13.37 -0.18 -6.60
C ASP A 213 -13.27 -1.59 -6.00
N ILE A 214 -12.14 -1.94 -5.39
CA ILE A 214 -11.92 -3.25 -4.80
C ILE A 214 -12.45 -3.27 -3.37
N ARG A 215 -13.45 -4.12 -3.13
CA ARG A 215 -14.02 -4.36 -1.80
C ARG A 215 -13.42 -5.60 -1.17
N LEU A 216 -13.32 -5.58 0.16
CA LEU A 216 -12.97 -6.77 0.93
C LEU A 216 -14.11 -7.81 0.79
N PRO A 217 -13.84 -9.00 0.23
CA PRO A 217 -14.87 -10.02 0.11
C PRO A 217 -15.28 -10.56 1.48
N GLU A 218 -16.57 -10.71 1.73
CA GLU A 218 -17.10 -11.22 3.01
C GLU A 218 -16.59 -12.62 3.34
N LYS A 219 -16.35 -13.45 2.32
CA LYS A 219 -15.86 -14.83 2.46
C LYS A 219 -14.36 -14.94 2.71
N LEU A 220 -13.58 -13.86 2.47
CA LEU A 220 -12.14 -13.86 2.67
C LEU A 220 -11.83 -13.73 4.16
N ARG A 221 -11.43 -14.83 4.79
CA ARG A 221 -11.12 -14.86 6.23
C ARG A 221 -9.85 -14.06 6.55
N SER A 222 -9.68 -13.70 7.82
CA SER A 222 -8.46 -13.04 8.31
C SER A 222 -7.21 -13.83 7.91
N ASN A 223 -6.19 -13.11 7.46
CA ASN A 223 -4.91 -13.63 6.96
C ASN A 223 -5.01 -14.54 5.73
N GLN A 224 -6.16 -14.59 5.06
CA GLN A 224 -6.27 -15.20 3.75
C GLN A 224 -6.05 -14.18 2.64
N SER A 225 -5.47 -14.66 1.54
CA SER A 225 -5.24 -13.89 0.33
C SER A 225 -5.89 -14.55 -0.88
N GLU A 226 -6.29 -13.74 -1.87
CA GLU A 226 -6.78 -14.21 -3.16
C GLU A 226 -6.37 -13.27 -4.29
N TYR A 227 -6.25 -13.80 -5.50
CA TYR A 227 -5.97 -13.01 -6.68
C TYR A 227 -7.22 -12.27 -7.17
N LEU A 228 -7.04 -11.03 -7.60
CA LEU A 228 -8.08 -10.32 -8.33
C LEU A 228 -8.29 -10.94 -9.71
N LYS A 229 -9.54 -10.93 -10.17
CA LYS A 229 -9.88 -11.36 -11.52
C LYS A 229 -9.27 -10.40 -12.57
N PRO A 230 -8.93 -10.88 -13.77
CA PRO A 230 -8.31 -10.04 -14.82
C PRO A 230 -9.07 -8.74 -15.10
N LYS A 231 -10.40 -8.76 -15.11
CA LYS A 231 -11.24 -7.56 -15.28
C LYS A 231 -11.03 -6.52 -14.18
N GLN A 232 -10.84 -6.95 -12.93
CA GLN A 232 -10.58 -6.05 -11.80
C GLN A 232 -9.16 -5.46 -11.88
N VAL A 233 -8.18 -6.25 -12.31
CA VAL A 233 -6.81 -5.78 -12.55
C VAL A 233 -6.80 -4.71 -13.64
N GLN A 234 -7.50 -4.95 -14.76
CA GLN A 234 -7.63 -3.98 -15.85
C GLN A 234 -8.33 -2.70 -15.41
N ALA A 235 -9.36 -2.80 -14.57
CA ALA A 235 -10.04 -1.62 -14.00
C ALA A 235 -9.08 -0.78 -13.14
N LEU A 236 -8.26 -1.44 -12.29
CA LEU A 236 -7.24 -0.75 -11.48
C LEU A 236 -6.18 -0.07 -12.35
N LEU A 237 -5.67 -0.74 -13.40
CA LEU A 237 -4.72 -0.15 -14.34
C LEU A 237 -5.29 1.10 -14.99
N LYS A 238 -6.51 1.02 -15.53
CA LYS A 238 -7.21 2.16 -16.14
C LYS A 238 -7.45 3.32 -15.18
N SER A 239 -7.76 3.02 -13.91
CA SER A 239 -8.02 4.08 -12.89
C SER A 239 -6.81 4.96 -12.60
N VAL A 240 -5.62 4.53 -13.00
CA VAL A 240 -4.35 5.25 -12.81
C VAL A 240 -3.59 5.50 -14.12
N ASN A 241 -4.25 5.40 -15.27
CA ASN A 241 -3.69 5.61 -16.62
C ASN A 241 -2.45 4.73 -16.90
N LEU A 242 -2.62 3.42 -16.70
CA LEU A 242 -1.69 2.36 -17.08
C LEU A 242 -2.35 1.35 -18.03
#